data_af06a3c45edec6465be9c990263434b7
#
_entry.id   af06a3c45edec6465be9c990263434b7
#
_cell.length_a   1.000
_cell.length_b   1.000
_cell.length_c   1.000
_cell.angle_alpha   90.00
_cell.angle_beta   90.00
_cell.angle_gamma   90.00
#
_symmetry.space_group_name_H-M   'P 1'
#
loop_
_entity.id
_entity.type
_entity.pdbx_description
1 polymer ?
#
loop_
_entity_poly.entity_id
_entity_poly.type
_entity_poly.pdbx_seq_one_letter_code
_entity_poly.pdbx_strand_id
1 'polypeptide(L)'
;VGDRADIVLEKGRVPLSLWVMPLAPSAAGKGDAKTIMITGINTSKRGGFGDINAGGSASSEGLSDFIAEREGKVAIFNKDESASLLEAMHKEGSYEKKMMDLALDLYDGEVNRNLRVGNAKEGLGESVKTTFNMWLQTTWQGAVASLTPKDIITGFIGRFLIAVGNDAKITDESLRPR
;
A
#
# COMPACT_ATOMS: atom_id res chain seq x y z
N VAL A 1 6.27 -16.92 -14.52
CA VAL A 1 5.66 -15.73 -15.11
C VAL A 1 5.08 -14.92 -13.98
N GLY A 2 5.60 -13.71 -13.75
CA GLY A 2 5.13 -12.82 -12.68
C GLY A 2 3.70 -12.32 -12.96
N ASP A 3 2.97 -12.01 -11.88
CA ASP A 3 1.60 -11.45 -11.96
C ASP A 3 1.61 -9.92 -12.10
N ARG A 4 2.77 -9.34 -12.40
CA ARG A 4 2.93 -7.91 -12.61
C ARG A 4 2.17 -7.46 -13.85
N ALA A 5 1.35 -6.43 -13.70
CA ALA A 5 0.70 -5.73 -14.79
C ALA A 5 1.37 -4.36 -15.00
N ASP A 6 1.73 -4.07 -16.24
CA ASP A 6 2.31 -2.78 -16.63
C ASP A 6 1.41 -2.09 -17.66
N ILE A 7 1.32 -0.78 -17.60
CA ILE A 7 0.76 0.05 -18.67
C ILE A 7 1.92 0.42 -19.60
N VAL A 8 1.76 0.13 -20.88
CA VAL A 8 2.76 0.47 -21.91
C VAL A 8 2.46 1.88 -22.43
N LEU A 9 3.38 2.80 -22.22
CA LEU A 9 3.35 4.16 -22.74
C LEU A 9 4.44 4.33 -23.79
N GLU A 10 4.36 5.39 -24.58
CA GLU A 10 5.41 5.72 -25.58
C GLU A 10 6.81 5.84 -24.97
N LYS A 11 6.91 6.32 -23.74
CA LYS A 11 8.17 6.53 -23.02
C LYS A 11 8.61 5.37 -22.12
N GLY A 12 7.90 4.22 -22.12
CA GLY A 12 8.25 3.08 -21.29
C GLY A 12 7.07 2.35 -20.69
N ARG A 13 7.35 1.52 -19.69
CA ARG A 13 6.34 0.73 -18.97
C ARG A 13 6.19 1.29 -17.56
N VAL A 14 4.95 1.48 -17.14
CA VAL A 14 4.60 1.93 -15.78
C VAL A 14 3.85 0.81 -15.08
N PRO A 15 4.22 0.43 -13.85
CA PRO A 15 3.50 -0.59 -13.11
C PRO A 15 2.07 -0.13 -12.80
N LEU A 16 1.13 -1.06 -12.83
CA LEU A 16 -0.26 -0.80 -12.44
C LEU A 16 -0.38 -0.89 -10.91
N SER A 17 0.23 0.05 -10.21
CA SER A 17 0.11 0.17 -8.76
C SER A 17 -1.17 0.92 -8.40
N LEU A 18 -1.95 0.36 -7.48
CA LEU A 18 -3.18 0.97 -6.98
C LEU A 18 -3.05 1.25 -5.48
N TRP A 19 -3.07 2.53 -5.13
CA TRP A 19 -3.11 2.97 -3.75
C TRP A 19 -4.48 3.50 -3.42
N VAL A 20 -5.11 3.01 -2.37
CA VAL A 20 -6.46 3.38 -1.97
C VAL A 20 -6.46 3.82 -0.51
N MET A 21 -7.09 4.95 -0.25
CA MET A 21 -7.28 5.48 1.10
C MET A 21 -8.78 5.66 1.39
N PRO A 22 -9.43 4.66 1.97
CA PRO A 22 -10.81 4.80 2.41
C PRO A 22 -10.89 5.67 3.66
N LEU A 23 -11.65 6.76 3.57
CA LEU A 23 -11.93 7.69 4.65
C LEU A 23 -13.40 7.60 5.02
N ALA A 24 -13.71 7.15 6.22
CA ALA A 24 -15.09 7.12 6.69
C ALA A 24 -15.14 7.17 8.21
N PRO A 25 -16.25 7.58 8.82
CA PRO A 25 -16.45 7.54 10.25
C PRO A 25 -16.23 6.14 10.83
N SER A 26 -16.03 6.04 12.13
CA SER A 26 -16.01 4.75 12.81
C SER A 26 -17.34 4.05 12.59
N ALA A 27 -17.31 2.73 12.41
CA ALA A 27 -18.48 1.90 12.13
C ALA A 27 -19.23 2.17 10.80
N ALA A 28 -18.66 2.93 9.87
CA ALA A 28 -19.24 3.20 8.56
C ALA A 28 -18.94 2.14 7.48
N GLY A 29 -18.65 0.88 7.87
CA GLY A 29 -18.47 -0.22 6.91
C GLY A 29 -17.09 -0.31 6.24
N LYS A 30 -16.06 0.43 6.72
CA LYS A 30 -14.70 0.31 6.17
C LYS A 30 -14.17 -1.13 6.20
N GLY A 31 -14.50 -1.87 7.27
CA GLY A 31 -14.15 -3.29 7.41
C GLY A 31 -14.82 -4.16 6.36
N ASP A 32 -16.05 -3.85 5.98
CA ASP A 32 -16.79 -4.59 4.95
C ASP A 32 -16.15 -4.39 3.58
N ALA A 33 -15.77 -3.15 3.23
CA ALA A 33 -15.06 -2.86 1.99
C ALA A 33 -13.72 -3.63 1.89
N LYS A 34 -12.98 -3.69 3.00
CA LYS A 34 -11.76 -4.51 3.09
C LYS A 34 -12.06 -5.99 2.94
N THR A 35 -13.12 -6.49 3.58
CA THR A 35 -13.54 -7.90 3.48
C THR A 35 -13.90 -8.26 2.05
N ILE A 36 -14.63 -7.39 1.34
CA ILE A 36 -14.95 -7.58 -0.08
C ILE A 36 -13.68 -7.66 -0.92
N MET A 37 -12.71 -6.75 -0.71
CA MET A 37 -11.42 -6.78 -1.40
C MET A 37 -10.69 -8.10 -1.14
N ILE A 38 -10.55 -8.52 0.11
CA ILE A 38 -9.88 -9.78 0.49
C ILE A 38 -10.58 -10.99 -0.13
N THR A 39 -11.91 -11.01 -0.09
CA THR A 39 -12.71 -12.10 -0.69
C THR A 39 -12.50 -12.15 -2.20
N GLY A 40 -12.51 -11.00 -2.87
CA GLY A 40 -12.24 -10.91 -4.32
C GLY A 40 -10.86 -11.45 -4.69
N ILE A 41 -9.84 -11.14 -3.90
CA ILE A 41 -8.47 -11.66 -4.10
C ILE A 41 -8.43 -13.18 -3.86
N ASN A 42 -9.02 -13.66 -2.77
CA ASN A 42 -9.01 -15.09 -2.42
C ASN A 42 -9.79 -15.96 -3.41
N THR A 43 -10.79 -15.40 -4.08
CA THR A 43 -11.54 -16.10 -5.13
C THR A 43 -10.83 -16.06 -6.48
N SER A 44 -9.80 -15.23 -6.62
CA SER A 44 -8.99 -15.20 -7.83
C SER A 44 -8.17 -16.49 -7.95
N LYS A 45 -7.98 -16.98 -9.17
CA LYS A 45 -7.16 -18.18 -9.45
C LYS A 45 -5.65 -17.94 -9.29
N ARG A 46 -5.24 -16.78 -8.78
CA ARG A 46 -3.83 -16.32 -8.77
C ARG A 46 -3.17 -16.35 -7.40
N GLY A 47 -3.75 -17.03 -6.44
CA GLY A 47 -3.27 -17.10 -5.05
C GLY A 47 -4.15 -16.36 -4.08
N GLY A 48 -3.92 -16.54 -2.77
CA GLY A 48 -4.68 -15.93 -1.71
C GLY A 48 -4.16 -14.55 -1.28
N PHE A 49 -4.99 -13.78 -0.57
CA PHE A 49 -4.58 -12.50 0.01
C PHE A 49 -3.35 -12.64 0.91
N GLY A 50 -3.25 -13.73 1.66
CA GLY A 50 -2.09 -14.01 2.52
C GLY A 50 -0.76 -14.07 1.76
N ASP A 51 -0.80 -14.52 0.50
CA ASP A 51 0.42 -14.66 -0.32
C ASP A 51 0.97 -13.32 -0.79
N ILE A 52 0.12 -12.31 -0.93
CA ILE A 52 0.51 -10.98 -1.44
C ILE A 52 0.53 -9.91 -0.36
N ASN A 53 0.08 -10.21 0.85
CA ASN A 53 -0.04 -9.23 1.93
C ASN A 53 1.27 -9.07 2.70
N ALA A 54 1.88 -7.91 2.59
CA ALA A 54 3.07 -7.53 3.36
C ALA A 54 2.77 -7.19 4.84
N GLY A 55 1.50 -7.22 5.24
CA GLY A 55 1.07 -6.77 6.57
C GLY A 55 1.03 -5.26 6.70
N GLY A 56 0.44 -4.78 7.79
CA GLY A 56 0.30 -3.34 8.07
C GLY A 56 1.24 -2.83 9.17
N SER A 57 2.19 -3.64 9.61
CA SER A 57 3.13 -3.31 10.69
C SER A 57 4.58 -3.68 10.34
N ALA A 58 4.86 -3.92 9.06
CA ALA A 58 6.20 -4.22 8.61
C ALA A 58 7.11 -2.99 8.78
N SER A 59 8.36 -3.21 9.20
CA SER A 59 9.41 -2.20 9.08
C SER A 59 9.78 -2.00 7.60
N SER A 60 10.50 -0.93 7.29
CA SER A 60 11.03 -0.72 5.93
C SER A 60 11.88 -1.90 5.46
N GLU A 61 12.68 -2.46 6.34
CA GLU A 61 13.51 -3.63 6.07
C GLU A 61 12.65 -4.87 5.81
N GLY A 62 11.66 -5.14 6.66
CA GLY A 62 10.75 -6.27 6.48
C GLY A 62 9.92 -6.17 5.21
N LEU A 63 9.48 -4.95 4.85
CA LEU A 63 8.81 -4.71 3.58
C LEU A 63 9.74 -4.94 2.39
N SER A 64 10.98 -4.45 2.48
CA SER A 64 12.00 -4.64 1.44
C SER A 64 12.30 -6.12 1.21
N ASP A 65 12.42 -6.91 2.28
CA ASP A 65 12.64 -8.36 2.18
C ASP A 65 11.46 -9.07 1.54
N PHE A 66 10.25 -8.74 2.00
CA PHE A 66 9.03 -9.30 1.42
C PHE A 66 8.92 -9.03 -0.08
N ILE A 67 9.28 -7.82 -0.51
CA ILE A 67 9.28 -7.44 -1.93
C ILE A 67 10.39 -8.17 -2.70
N ALA A 68 11.60 -8.29 -2.12
CA ALA A 68 12.72 -8.96 -2.76
C ALA A 68 12.44 -10.45 -3.06
N GLU A 69 11.69 -11.12 -2.21
CA GLU A 69 11.25 -12.51 -2.42
C GLU A 69 10.16 -12.65 -3.49
N ARG A 70 9.62 -11.52 -3.98
CA ARG A 70 8.44 -11.47 -4.86
C ARG A 70 8.70 -10.72 -6.17
N GLU A 71 9.90 -10.84 -6.70
CA GLU A 71 10.24 -10.22 -7.98
C GLU A 71 9.23 -10.59 -9.08
N GLY A 72 8.73 -9.57 -9.77
CA GLY A 72 7.73 -9.72 -10.82
C GLY A 72 6.33 -10.09 -10.32
N LYS A 73 6.07 -10.09 -9.01
CA LYS A 73 4.78 -10.41 -8.41
C LYS A 73 4.09 -9.17 -7.86
N VAL A 74 2.83 -9.34 -7.50
CA VAL A 74 2.03 -8.33 -6.82
C VAL A 74 2.29 -8.37 -5.32
N ALA A 75 2.36 -7.20 -4.69
CA ALA A 75 2.36 -7.05 -3.25
C ALA A 75 1.32 -6.02 -2.81
N ILE A 76 0.75 -6.20 -1.64
CA ILE A 76 -0.16 -5.24 -1.01
C ILE A 76 0.27 -4.97 0.43
N PHE A 77 0.40 -3.69 0.77
CA PHE A 77 0.51 -3.24 2.14
C PHE A 77 -0.85 -2.77 2.61
N ASN A 78 -1.35 -3.33 3.70
CA ASN A 78 -2.67 -3.01 4.18
C ASN A 78 -2.63 -2.62 5.66
N LYS A 79 -3.16 -1.44 6.00
CA LYS A 79 -3.19 -0.92 7.37
C LYS A 79 -4.58 -0.40 7.70
N ASP A 80 -5.16 -1.00 8.74
CA ASP A 80 -6.33 -0.46 9.42
C ASP A 80 -5.88 0.62 10.41
N GLU A 81 -6.69 1.63 10.63
CA GLU A 81 -6.38 2.75 11.51
C GLU A 81 -5.00 3.37 11.22
N SER A 82 -4.83 3.80 9.96
CA SER A 82 -3.53 4.24 9.44
C SER A 82 -3.09 5.63 9.95
N ALA A 83 -3.90 6.36 10.71
CA ALA A 83 -3.53 7.69 11.21
C ALA A 83 -2.20 7.68 11.99
N SER A 84 -2.03 6.73 12.91
CA SER A 84 -0.79 6.59 13.68
C SER A 84 0.44 6.28 12.82
N LEU A 85 0.26 5.51 11.75
CA LEU A 85 1.32 5.22 10.78
C LEU A 85 1.70 6.49 10.01
N LEU A 86 0.71 7.24 9.52
CA LEU A 86 0.92 8.50 8.81
C LEU A 86 1.65 9.53 9.70
N GLU A 87 1.26 9.67 10.96
CA GLU A 87 1.97 10.51 11.92
C GLU A 87 3.43 10.06 12.13
N ALA A 88 3.65 8.75 12.27
CA ALA A 88 4.98 8.20 12.49
C ALA A 88 5.91 8.41 11.28
N MET A 89 5.37 8.40 10.06
CA MET A 89 6.13 8.68 8.83
C MET A 89 6.72 10.10 8.79
N HIS A 90 6.22 11.03 9.60
CA HIS A 90 6.74 12.41 9.68
C HIS A 90 7.80 12.61 10.75
N LYS A 91 7.96 11.66 11.66
CA LYS A 91 8.97 11.77 12.73
C LYS A 91 10.36 11.50 12.17
N GLU A 92 11.26 12.47 12.36
CA GLU A 92 12.66 12.27 11.98
C GLU A 92 13.28 11.10 12.75
N GLY A 93 14.03 10.27 12.02
CA GLY A 93 14.66 9.09 12.59
C GLY A 93 13.72 7.90 12.83
N SER A 94 12.43 8.02 12.52
CA SER A 94 11.51 6.89 12.62
C SER A 94 11.74 5.87 11.50
N TYR A 95 11.45 4.61 11.79
CA TYR A 95 11.47 3.55 10.77
C TYR A 95 10.37 3.77 9.71
N GLU A 96 9.26 4.36 10.12
CA GLU A 96 8.11 4.64 9.27
C GLU A 96 8.41 5.71 8.22
N LYS A 97 9.31 6.66 8.49
CA LYS A 97 9.77 7.63 7.50
C LYS A 97 10.48 6.93 6.34
N LYS A 98 11.38 5.99 6.64
CA LYS A 98 12.05 5.18 5.61
C LYS A 98 11.05 4.33 4.82
N MET A 99 9.96 3.91 5.46
CA MET A 99 8.91 3.16 4.80
C MET A 99 8.13 4.02 3.80
N MET A 100 7.93 5.30 4.07
CA MET A 100 7.30 6.22 3.11
C MET A 100 8.18 6.40 1.86
N ASP A 101 9.48 6.62 2.05
CA ASP A 101 10.42 6.77 0.94
C ASP A 101 10.46 5.48 0.10
N LEU A 102 10.56 4.33 0.74
CA LEU A 102 10.49 3.02 0.07
C LEU A 102 9.16 2.81 -0.68
N ALA A 103 8.04 3.21 -0.10
CA ALA A 103 6.75 3.08 -0.75
C ALA A 103 6.65 3.94 -2.02
N LEU A 104 7.22 5.15 -2.01
CA LEU A 104 7.27 6.02 -3.18
C LEU A 104 8.08 5.37 -4.31
N ASP A 105 9.26 4.80 -4.00
CA ASP A 105 10.08 4.07 -4.95
C ASP A 105 9.32 2.85 -5.52
N LEU A 106 8.62 2.12 -4.65
CA LEU A 106 7.81 0.96 -5.03
C LEU A 106 6.61 1.32 -5.91
N TYR A 107 6.06 2.52 -5.75
CA TYR A 107 4.99 3.00 -6.64
C TYR A 107 5.46 3.08 -8.09
N ASP A 108 6.68 3.51 -8.30
CA ASP A 108 7.31 3.60 -9.61
C ASP A 108 7.79 2.22 -10.12
N GLY A 109 7.68 1.19 -9.28
CA GLY A 109 7.81 -0.22 -9.65
C GLY A 109 9.20 -0.81 -9.57
N GLU A 110 10.18 -0.07 -9.05
CA GLU A 110 11.55 -0.55 -8.89
C GLU A 110 12.11 -0.19 -7.51
N VAL A 111 12.71 -1.15 -6.85
CA VAL A 111 13.47 -0.94 -5.61
C VAL A 111 14.86 -1.56 -5.72
N ASN A 112 15.86 -0.80 -5.36
CA ASN A 112 17.22 -1.31 -5.25
C ASN A 112 17.36 -2.22 -4.02
N ARG A 113 17.80 -3.45 -4.24
CA ARG A 113 18.07 -4.44 -3.19
C ARG A 113 19.08 -3.99 -2.11
N ASN A 114 19.83 -2.92 -2.38
CA ASN A 114 20.89 -2.41 -1.50
C ASN A 114 20.41 -1.58 -0.30
N LEU A 115 19.14 -1.52 0.00
CA LEU A 115 18.64 -0.81 1.17
C LEU A 115 18.98 -1.51 2.52
N ARG A 116 19.60 -2.67 2.50
CA ARG A 116 20.18 -3.29 3.70
C ARG A 116 21.59 -2.78 3.98
N VAL A 117 21.70 -1.92 4.97
CA VAL A 117 22.98 -1.40 5.51
C VAL A 117 23.93 -2.53 6.03
N GLY A 118 23.47 -3.77 6.12
CA GLY A 118 24.25 -4.89 6.66
C GLY A 118 24.97 -5.78 5.64
N ASN A 119 24.58 -5.76 4.38
CA ASN A 119 25.13 -6.67 3.35
C ASN A 119 25.87 -5.94 2.22
N ALA A 120 26.60 -4.88 2.56
CA ALA A 120 27.43 -4.12 1.60
C ALA A 120 28.57 -4.94 0.94
N LYS A 121 28.58 -6.27 1.11
CA LYS A 121 29.62 -7.14 0.56
C LYS A 121 29.21 -7.96 -0.66
N GLU A 122 27.94 -8.02 -0.99
CA GLU A 122 27.48 -8.72 -2.21
C GLU A 122 26.98 -7.71 -3.22
N GLY A 123 27.84 -7.42 -4.15
CA GLY A 123 27.82 -6.40 -5.14
C GLY A 123 26.52 -6.11 -5.88
N LEU A 124 26.51 -4.90 -6.43
CA LEU A 124 25.66 -4.40 -7.50
C LEU A 124 24.16 -4.71 -7.32
N GLY A 125 23.44 -3.73 -6.75
CA GLY A 125 22.01 -3.83 -6.51
C GLY A 125 21.23 -4.19 -7.74
N GLU A 126 20.72 -5.40 -7.77
CA GLU A 126 19.65 -5.75 -8.69
C GLU A 126 18.40 -4.98 -8.28
N SER A 127 17.82 -4.25 -9.21
CA SER A 127 16.51 -3.62 -8.97
C SER A 127 15.43 -4.71 -8.99
N VAL A 128 14.63 -4.75 -7.94
CA VAL A 128 13.47 -5.64 -7.87
C VAL A 128 12.26 -4.93 -8.45
N LYS A 129 11.65 -5.54 -9.46
CA LYS A 129 10.44 -5.04 -10.10
C LYS A 129 9.20 -5.68 -9.48
N THR A 130 8.26 -4.87 -9.02
CA THR A 130 7.02 -5.33 -8.41
C THR A 130 5.85 -4.43 -8.76
N THR A 131 4.63 -4.91 -8.60
CA THR A 131 3.43 -4.09 -8.54
C THR A 131 3.04 -3.94 -7.08
N PHE A 132 3.25 -2.76 -6.52
CA PHE A 132 3.02 -2.50 -5.11
C PHE A 132 1.74 -1.71 -4.88
N ASN A 133 0.81 -2.32 -4.18
CA ASN A 133 -0.47 -1.74 -3.84
C ASN A 133 -0.52 -1.33 -2.37
N MET A 134 -1.28 -0.29 -2.04
CA MET A 134 -1.51 0.13 -0.66
C MET A 134 -3.00 0.26 -0.37
N TRP A 135 -3.39 -0.17 0.82
CA TRP A 135 -4.70 0.06 1.40
C TRP A 135 -4.54 0.66 2.79
N LEU A 136 -4.73 1.97 2.89
CA LEU A 136 -4.61 2.70 4.15
C LEU A 136 -5.97 3.25 4.55
N GLN A 137 -6.66 2.61 5.48
CA GLN A 137 -7.96 3.12 5.92
C GLN A 137 -7.86 3.87 7.24
N THR A 138 -8.61 4.97 7.34
CA THR A 138 -8.71 5.77 8.57
C THR A 138 -10.03 6.55 8.61
N THR A 139 -10.23 7.33 9.66
CA THR A 139 -11.32 8.30 9.71
C THR A 139 -10.89 9.60 9.00
N TRP A 140 -11.87 10.41 8.62
CA TRP A 140 -11.60 11.73 8.07
C TRP A 140 -10.77 12.59 9.03
N GLN A 141 -11.17 12.60 10.32
CA GLN A 141 -10.46 13.33 11.36
C GLN A 141 -9.02 12.82 11.52
N GLY A 142 -8.84 11.49 11.50
CA GLY A 142 -7.53 10.87 11.57
C GLY A 142 -6.63 11.27 10.38
N ALA A 143 -7.18 11.28 9.16
CA ALA A 143 -6.44 11.72 7.99
C ALA A 143 -6.02 13.20 8.09
N VAL A 144 -6.96 14.09 8.43
CA VAL A 144 -6.69 15.53 8.55
C VAL A 144 -5.66 15.83 9.65
N ALA A 145 -5.70 15.10 10.77
CA ALA A 145 -4.76 15.29 11.86
C ALA A 145 -3.34 14.77 11.54
N SER A 146 -3.22 13.73 10.71
CA SER A 146 -1.95 13.05 10.45
C SER A 146 -1.28 13.44 9.14
N LEU A 147 -2.02 13.95 8.16
CA LEU A 147 -1.46 14.41 6.89
C LEU A 147 -0.91 15.84 7.00
N THR A 148 0.16 16.11 6.29
CA THR A 148 0.85 17.40 6.27
C THR A 148 0.92 17.97 4.86
N PRO A 149 1.15 19.28 4.68
CA PRO A 149 1.41 19.87 3.37
C PRO A 149 2.58 19.20 2.63
N LYS A 150 3.53 18.60 3.36
CA LYS A 150 4.65 17.89 2.79
C LYS A 150 4.21 16.66 1.98
N ASP A 151 3.16 15.97 2.42
CA ASP A 151 2.64 14.79 1.71
C ASP A 151 2.06 15.14 0.34
N ILE A 152 1.56 16.35 0.18
CA ILE A 152 1.13 16.89 -1.11
C ILE A 152 2.36 17.21 -1.96
N ILE A 153 3.34 17.91 -1.39
CA ILE A 153 4.54 18.34 -2.11
C ILE A 153 5.38 17.15 -2.58
N THR A 154 5.52 16.11 -1.76
CA THR A 154 6.24 14.88 -2.12
C THR A 154 5.45 14.00 -3.10
N GLY A 155 4.19 14.32 -3.35
CA GLY A 155 3.31 13.52 -4.20
C GLY A 155 2.81 12.22 -3.54
N PHE A 156 3.06 12.02 -2.24
CA PHE A 156 2.60 10.82 -1.54
C PHE A 156 1.08 10.69 -1.63
N ILE A 157 0.35 11.73 -1.21
CA ILE A 157 -1.13 11.74 -1.27
C ILE A 157 -1.67 11.71 -2.69
N GLY A 158 -0.99 12.35 -3.63
CA GLY A 158 -1.39 12.37 -5.03
C GLY A 158 -1.43 11.00 -5.71
N ARG A 159 -0.83 9.99 -5.10
CA ARG A 159 -0.85 8.60 -5.59
C ARG A 159 -2.05 7.79 -5.10
N PHE A 160 -2.81 8.32 -4.13
CA PHE A 160 -3.97 7.61 -3.58
C PHE A 160 -5.26 7.96 -4.30
N LEU A 161 -6.03 6.93 -4.59
CA LEU A 161 -7.47 7.05 -4.81
C LEU A 161 -8.14 7.20 -3.44
N ILE A 162 -8.59 8.41 -3.13
CA ILE A 162 -9.27 8.70 -1.86
C ILE A 162 -10.75 8.41 -2.02
N ALA A 163 -11.24 7.43 -1.28
CA ALA A 163 -12.65 7.05 -1.24
C ALA A 163 -13.28 7.56 0.06
N VAL A 164 -14.21 8.50 -0.05
CA VAL A 164 -14.89 9.08 1.12
C VAL A 164 -16.25 8.41 1.32
N GLY A 165 -16.39 7.73 2.45
CA GLY A 165 -17.65 7.17 2.92
C GLY A 165 -18.38 8.16 3.85
N ASN A 166 -19.71 8.13 3.83
CA ASN A 166 -20.55 8.87 4.76
C ASN A 166 -21.22 7.92 5.77
N ASP A 167 -21.98 8.48 6.70
CA ASP A 167 -22.74 7.72 7.71
C ASP A 167 -23.99 7.01 7.16
N ALA A 168 -24.22 7.05 5.85
CA ALA A 168 -25.37 6.39 5.25
C ALA A 168 -25.28 4.88 5.49
N LYS A 169 -26.11 4.37 6.37
CA LYS A 169 -26.27 2.94 6.57
C LYS A 169 -26.86 2.35 5.29
N ILE A 170 -26.29 1.24 4.82
CA ILE A 170 -26.96 0.42 3.82
C ILE A 170 -28.23 -0.11 4.47
N THR A 171 -29.36 0.48 4.13
CA THR A 171 -30.68 0.09 4.68
C THR A 171 -31.28 -1.08 3.91
N ASP A 172 -30.75 -1.35 2.72
CA ASP A 172 -31.21 -2.48 1.90
C ASP A 172 -30.41 -3.73 2.23
N GLU A 173 -31.05 -4.69 2.89
CA GLU A 173 -30.45 -5.97 3.25
C GLU A 173 -30.03 -6.81 2.03
N SER A 174 -30.63 -6.57 0.87
CA SER A 174 -30.27 -7.28 -0.38
C SER A 174 -28.87 -6.92 -0.88
N LEU A 175 -28.33 -5.77 -0.47
CA LEU A 175 -27.01 -5.29 -0.82
C LEU A 175 -25.91 -5.69 0.18
N ARG A 176 -26.26 -6.41 1.27
CA ARG A 176 -25.27 -6.94 2.20
C ARG A 176 -24.58 -8.14 1.58
N PRO A 177 -23.26 -8.20 1.56
CA PRO A 177 -22.53 -9.39 1.12
C PRO A 177 -22.93 -10.57 2.05
N ARG A 178 -23.26 -11.70 1.44
CA ARG A 178 -23.52 -12.97 2.14
C ARG A 178 -22.21 -13.70 2.40
#